data_838234162d1d95d531c8c843cef3c39b
#
_entry.id   838234162d1d95d531c8c843cef3c39b
#
_cell.length_a   1.000
_cell.length_b   1.000
_cell.length_c   1.000
_cell.angle_alpha   90.00
_cell.angle_beta   90.00
_cell.angle_gamma   90.00
#
_symmetry.space_group_name_H-M   'P 1'
#
loop_
_entity.id
_entity.type
_entity.pdbx_description
1 polymer ?
#
loop_
_entity_poly.entity_id
_entity_poly.type
_entity_poly.pdbx_seq_one_letter_code
_entity_poly.pdbx_strand_id
1 'polypeptide(L)'
;MATRYRCGYLDSFTELEARSGLERNLIFRFSFQDVEQMKITLITACYNSAETIGTAIESVLSQKGVDVEYIVVDGGSQDGTVDIIKEYADKTLNSQLLTPNFTFRWLSESDKGMYDAINKSIKMATGDIVGILNADDVLATDDTLARIAAAFQPSKQTTHHSPTPSLLDSSTIDCVYADIRFVREGESVEALRKAKSVRYCSAAKWRPWMFRFAAMVPHPSFYVRRECFERLGGYSLDYRICADFELELRYLYLAKLKAAYLPECVVVMRMGGASTAGWRSNVEINREDLRALRAHGIWSCLPLIYLKYLFKIWGFVFKRK
;
A
#
# COMPACT_ATOMS: atom_id res chain seq x y z
N MET A 1 60.66 -20.37 1.82
CA MET A 1 60.06 -20.98 0.63
C MET A 1 58.67 -20.38 0.46
N ALA A 2 58.52 -19.53 -0.51
CA ALA A 2 57.29 -18.82 -0.83
C ALA A 2 56.66 -19.51 -2.02
N THR A 3 55.37 -19.82 -1.96
CA THR A 3 54.63 -20.21 -3.13
C THR A 3 53.41 -19.33 -3.29
N ARG A 4 53.53 -18.42 -4.27
CA ARG A 4 52.41 -17.59 -4.78
C ARG A 4 51.51 -18.47 -5.64
N TYR A 5 50.23 -18.41 -5.45
CA TYR A 5 49.27 -18.73 -6.48
C TYR A 5 48.61 -17.44 -7.00
N ARG A 6 48.93 -17.19 -8.26
CA ARG A 6 48.29 -16.22 -9.13
C ARG A 6 47.13 -16.95 -9.81
N CYS A 7 45.92 -16.46 -9.76
CA CYS A 7 44.87 -16.81 -10.66
C CYS A 7 44.39 -15.55 -11.36
N GLY A 8 44.74 -15.49 -12.65
CA GLY A 8 44.25 -14.47 -13.54
C GLY A 8 42.93 -14.93 -14.17
N TYR A 9 42.02 -14.03 -14.31
CA TYR A 9 41.07 -13.97 -15.43
C TYR A 9 40.66 -12.50 -15.56
N LEU A 10 41.42 -11.81 -16.39
CA LEU A 10 41.03 -10.56 -17.02
C LEU A 10 40.95 -10.83 -18.51
N ASP A 11 40.12 -10.09 -19.16
CA ASP A 11 40.01 -9.84 -20.58
C ASP A 11 39.05 -10.76 -21.39
N SER A 12 37.85 -10.20 -21.61
CA SER A 12 37.35 -9.99 -22.97
C SER A 12 35.89 -9.46 -22.93
N PHE A 13 35.70 -8.18 -22.99
CA PHE A 13 34.54 -7.54 -23.62
C PHE A 13 34.95 -6.16 -24.12
N THR A 14 35.61 -6.20 -25.27
CA THR A 14 35.76 -5.04 -26.16
C THR A 14 34.59 -5.00 -27.13
N GLU A 15 34.01 -3.81 -27.23
CA GLU A 15 33.38 -3.20 -28.41
C GLU A 15 32.41 -4.01 -29.27
N LEU A 16 31.16 -3.63 -29.19
CA LEU A 16 30.28 -3.58 -30.37
C LEU A 16 29.43 -2.32 -30.33
N GLU A 17 29.68 -1.56 -31.39
CA GLU A 17 29.29 -0.20 -31.62
C GLU A 17 27.80 0.07 -31.75
N ALA A 18 27.48 1.32 -31.46
CA ALA A 18 26.29 2.07 -31.79
C ALA A 18 25.80 1.86 -33.24
N ARG A 19 24.50 1.67 -33.40
CA ARG A 19 23.61 2.30 -34.41
C ARG A 19 22.18 1.77 -34.27
N SER A 20 21.31 2.58 -33.78
CA SER A 20 19.96 2.90 -34.25
C SER A 20 19.13 3.37 -33.06
N GLY A 21 18.65 4.60 -33.15
CA GLY A 21 17.70 5.13 -32.21
C GLY A 21 16.41 4.35 -32.27
N LEU A 22 15.87 4.07 -31.11
CA LEU A 22 14.45 4.03 -30.75
C LEU A 22 14.32 3.42 -29.35
N GLU A 23 13.57 4.14 -28.52
CA GLU A 23 12.96 3.67 -27.28
C GLU A 23 13.92 3.30 -26.12
N ARG A 24 14.17 4.32 -25.30
CA ARG A 24 14.69 4.12 -23.93
C ARG A 24 13.59 3.56 -23.02
N ASN A 25 13.29 2.29 -23.18
CA ASN A 25 12.72 1.52 -22.08
C ASN A 25 13.86 1.21 -21.11
N LEU A 26 14.02 2.07 -20.12
CA LEU A 26 14.83 1.77 -18.93
C LEU A 26 14.12 0.66 -18.14
N ILE A 27 14.39 -0.59 -18.56
CA ILE A 27 14.09 -1.77 -17.74
C ILE A 27 15.02 -1.67 -16.53
N PHE A 28 14.51 -1.27 -15.39
CA PHE A 28 15.17 -1.39 -14.10
C PHE A 28 15.42 -2.88 -13.84
N ARG A 29 16.62 -3.40 -14.19
CA ARG A 29 17.11 -4.65 -13.66
C ARG A 29 17.59 -4.39 -12.23
N PHE A 30 16.69 -4.58 -11.27
CA PHE A 30 17.11 -4.71 -9.88
C PHE A 30 17.87 -6.04 -9.73
N SER A 31 19.14 -5.98 -9.32
CA SER A 31 19.84 -7.14 -8.81
C SER A 31 19.34 -7.42 -7.40
N PHE A 32 18.62 -8.51 -7.20
CA PHE A 32 18.03 -8.90 -5.91
C PHE A 32 19.04 -9.42 -4.86
N GLN A 33 20.35 -9.28 -5.11
CA GLN A 33 21.36 -10.01 -4.32
C GLN A 33 21.94 -9.30 -3.09
N ASP A 34 21.62 -8.00 -2.85
CA ASP A 34 22.18 -7.23 -1.73
C ASP A 34 21.15 -6.37 -0.98
N VAL A 35 19.88 -6.73 -1.04
CA VAL A 35 18.84 -6.03 -0.28
C VAL A 35 18.69 -6.74 1.06
N GLU A 36 18.98 -6.04 2.15
CA GLU A 36 18.54 -6.46 3.48
C GLU A 36 17.05 -6.81 3.38
N GLN A 37 16.70 -8.08 3.59
CA GLN A 37 15.39 -8.64 3.24
C GLN A 37 14.34 -8.08 4.21
N MET A 38 13.70 -6.95 3.85
CA MET A 38 12.65 -6.34 4.66
C MET A 38 11.38 -7.18 4.62
N LYS A 39 10.81 -7.42 5.80
CA LYS A 39 9.54 -8.14 5.96
C LYS A 39 8.38 -7.16 5.91
N ILE A 40 7.38 -7.45 5.09
CA ILE A 40 6.13 -6.68 5.03
C ILE A 40 5.04 -7.39 5.82
N THR A 41 4.43 -6.71 6.79
CA THR A 41 3.14 -7.11 7.35
C THR A 41 2.04 -6.47 6.50
N LEU A 42 1.23 -7.31 5.84
CA LEU A 42 0.02 -6.87 5.16
C LEU A 42 -1.19 -7.21 6.01
N ILE A 43 -2.10 -6.27 6.18
CA ILE A 43 -3.27 -6.40 7.05
C ILE A 43 -4.54 -6.33 6.21
N THR A 44 -5.48 -7.26 6.43
CA THR A 44 -6.85 -7.19 5.94
C THR A 44 -7.81 -7.24 7.11
N ALA A 45 -8.59 -6.17 7.30
CA ALA A 45 -9.75 -6.16 8.17
C ALA A 45 -11.00 -6.51 7.33
N CYS A 46 -11.83 -7.45 7.82
CA CYS A 46 -13.02 -7.89 7.11
C CYS A 46 -14.23 -8.02 8.03
N TYR A 47 -15.41 -7.84 7.48
CA TYR A 47 -16.69 -8.11 8.12
C TYR A 47 -17.74 -8.42 7.05
N ASN A 48 -18.33 -9.61 7.10
CA ASN A 48 -19.28 -10.12 6.12
C ASN A 48 -18.75 -9.95 4.69
N SER A 49 -17.62 -10.57 4.41
CA SER A 49 -16.86 -10.43 3.16
C SER A 49 -16.67 -11.77 2.42
N ALA A 50 -17.58 -12.75 2.63
CA ALA A 50 -17.45 -14.09 2.06
C ALA A 50 -17.30 -14.10 0.53
N GLU A 51 -17.94 -13.17 -0.18
CA GLU A 51 -17.87 -13.07 -1.64
C GLU A 51 -16.49 -12.62 -2.16
N THR A 52 -15.68 -11.93 -1.34
CA THR A 52 -14.48 -11.23 -1.85
C THR A 52 -13.19 -11.61 -1.15
N ILE A 53 -13.25 -12.00 0.13
CA ILE A 53 -12.06 -12.25 0.96
C ILE A 53 -11.12 -13.30 0.36
N GLY A 54 -11.67 -14.34 -0.31
CA GLY A 54 -10.88 -15.38 -0.96
C GLY A 54 -9.95 -14.82 -2.02
N THR A 55 -10.42 -13.91 -2.88
CA THR A 55 -9.58 -13.29 -3.91
C THR A 55 -8.54 -12.35 -3.33
N ALA A 56 -8.86 -11.64 -2.23
CA ALA A 56 -7.86 -10.82 -1.52
C ALA A 56 -6.72 -11.70 -0.98
N ILE A 57 -7.05 -12.80 -0.28
CA ILE A 57 -6.07 -13.76 0.26
C ILE A 57 -5.22 -14.35 -0.85
N GLU A 58 -5.84 -14.83 -1.95
CA GLU A 58 -5.10 -15.40 -3.09
C GLU A 58 -4.10 -14.42 -3.70
N SER A 59 -4.47 -13.13 -3.80
CA SER A 59 -3.59 -12.11 -4.34
C SER A 59 -2.34 -11.87 -3.47
N VAL A 60 -2.46 -12.11 -2.16
CA VAL A 60 -1.35 -12.02 -1.20
C VAL A 60 -0.50 -13.30 -1.23
N LEU A 61 -1.15 -14.47 -1.30
CA LEU A 61 -0.45 -15.75 -1.42
C LEU A 61 0.35 -15.87 -2.71
N SER A 62 -0.03 -15.15 -3.77
CA SER A 62 0.71 -15.13 -5.05
C SER A 62 1.97 -14.27 -5.02
N GLN A 63 2.25 -13.51 -3.94
CA GLN A 63 3.40 -12.59 -3.89
C GLN A 63 4.74 -13.33 -3.85
N LYS A 64 5.73 -12.76 -4.54
CA LYS A 64 7.07 -13.33 -4.72
C LYS A 64 8.15 -12.30 -4.42
N GLY A 65 9.33 -12.77 -4.02
CA GLY A 65 10.53 -11.92 -3.90
C GLY A 65 10.55 -11.02 -2.67
N VAL A 66 9.75 -11.30 -1.64
CA VAL A 66 9.68 -10.56 -0.39
C VAL A 66 9.18 -11.45 0.74
N ASP A 67 9.59 -11.15 1.96
CA ASP A 67 9.06 -11.80 3.17
C ASP A 67 7.74 -11.16 3.57
N VAL A 68 6.70 -11.99 3.73
CA VAL A 68 5.33 -11.52 4.01
C VAL A 68 4.80 -12.13 5.31
N GLU A 69 4.34 -11.28 6.20
CA GLU A 69 3.41 -11.63 7.26
C GLU A 69 2.03 -11.11 6.87
N TYR A 70 1.09 -12.02 6.65
CA TYR A 70 -0.29 -11.65 6.33
C TYR A 70 -1.18 -11.84 7.54
N ILE A 71 -1.84 -10.77 7.97
CA ILE A 71 -2.73 -10.77 9.14
C ILE A 71 -4.15 -10.43 8.67
N VAL A 72 -5.09 -11.38 8.87
CA VAL A 72 -6.50 -11.17 8.60
C VAL A 72 -7.25 -11.06 9.92
N VAL A 73 -7.95 -9.94 10.14
CA VAL A 73 -8.81 -9.75 11.32
C VAL A 73 -10.26 -9.60 10.88
N ASP A 74 -11.08 -10.53 11.35
CA ASP A 74 -12.51 -10.59 11.11
C ASP A 74 -13.29 -10.00 12.30
N GLY A 75 -14.24 -9.11 12.01
CA GLY A 75 -15.06 -8.40 13.00
C GLY A 75 -16.23 -9.21 13.56
N GLY A 76 -16.20 -10.55 13.50
CA GLY A 76 -17.28 -11.43 13.94
C GLY A 76 -18.33 -11.68 12.85
N SER A 77 -17.88 -11.97 11.64
CA SER A 77 -18.73 -12.26 10.48
C SER A 77 -19.65 -13.48 10.70
N GLN A 78 -20.81 -13.47 10.02
CA GLN A 78 -21.82 -14.52 10.09
C GLN A 78 -22.22 -15.07 8.72
N ASP A 79 -21.54 -14.67 7.65
CA ASP A 79 -21.86 -14.98 6.25
C ASP A 79 -20.99 -16.10 5.64
N GLY A 80 -20.13 -16.77 6.43
CA GLY A 80 -19.18 -17.76 5.95
C GLY A 80 -17.75 -17.21 5.74
N THR A 81 -17.51 -15.91 5.95
CA THR A 81 -16.18 -15.29 5.84
C THR A 81 -15.12 -16.06 6.66
N VAL A 82 -15.45 -16.40 7.91
CA VAL A 82 -14.51 -17.07 8.83
C VAL A 82 -14.14 -18.47 8.35
N ASP A 83 -15.06 -19.19 7.72
CA ASP A 83 -14.79 -20.54 7.20
C ASP A 83 -13.84 -20.48 6.00
N ILE A 84 -13.97 -19.48 5.15
CA ILE A 84 -13.04 -19.22 4.05
C ILE A 84 -11.64 -18.90 4.60
N ILE A 85 -11.56 -18.02 5.61
CA ILE A 85 -10.27 -17.67 6.23
C ILE A 85 -9.57 -18.92 6.81
N LYS A 86 -10.31 -19.78 7.52
CA LYS A 86 -9.81 -21.06 8.07
C LYS A 86 -9.28 -21.97 6.96
N GLU A 87 -10.06 -22.14 5.88
CA GLU A 87 -9.66 -22.97 4.76
C GLU A 87 -8.31 -22.54 4.17
N TYR A 88 -8.10 -21.23 3.99
CA TYR A 88 -6.82 -20.70 3.50
C TYR A 88 -5.70 -20.82 4.55
N ALA A 89 -6.00 -20.65 5.83
CA ALA A 89 -5.03 -20.85 6.90
C ALA A 89 -4.54 -22.31 6.95
N ASP A 90 -5.45 -23.29 6.86
CA ASP A 90 -5.13 -24.70 6.84
C ASP A 90 -4.34 -25.10 5.58
N LYS A 91 -4.73 -24.58 4.42
CA LYS A 91 -3.97 -24.76 3.17
C LYS A 91 -2.55 -24.22 3.30
N THR A 92 -2.40 -23.06 3.94
CA THR A 92 -1.11 -22.42 4.16
C THR A 92 -0.21 -23.25 5.08
N LEU A 93 -0.75 -23.79 6.17
CA LEU A 93 -0.02 -24.62 7.10
C LEU A 93 0.43 -25.97 6.48
N ASN A 94 -0.38 -26.55 5.60
CA ASN A 94 -0.17 -27.85 5.01
C ASN A 94 0.58 -27.84 3.68
N SER A 95 0.81 -26.67 3.08
CA SER A 95 1.43 -26.57 1.75
C SER A 95 2.94 -26.35 1.85
N GLN A 96 3.72 -27.29 1.28
CA GLN A 96 5.15 -27.08 0.98
C GLN A 96 5.37 -26.05 -0.15
N LEU A 97 4.29 -25.41 -0.64
CA LEU A 97 4.30 -24.47 -1.76
C LEU A 97 4.53 -23.03 -1.32
N LEU A 98 4.44 -22.74 -0.02
CA LEU A 98 4.75 -21.41 0.48
C LEU A 98 6.26 -21.22 0.53
N THR A 99 6.70 -20.07 0.03
CA THR A 99 8.08 -19.64 0.23
C THR A 99 8.41 -19.69 1.73
N PRO A 100 9.61 -20.09 2.14
CA PRO A 100 9.97 -20.21 3.57
C PRO A 100 9.71 -18.95 4.39
N ASN A 101 9.36 -17.86 3.76
CA ASN A 101 9.25 -16.51 4.31
C ASN A 101 7.82 -15.96 4.27
N PHE A 102 6.79 -16.83 4.28
CA PHE A 102 5.38 -16.41 4.34
C PHE A 102 4.75 -16.89 5.65
N THR A 103 4.11 -15.98 6.38
CA THR A 103 3.38 -16.28 7.61
C THR A 103 1.94 -15.79 7.47
N PHE A 104 0.96 -16.69 7.67
CA PHE A 104 -0.47 -16.34 7.71
C PHE A 104 -0.96 -16.39 9.15
N ARG A 105 -1.55 -15.30 9.60
CA ARG A 105 -2.16 -15.18 10.94
C ARG A 105 -3.56 -14.62 10.80
N TRP A 106 -4.47 -15.07 11.62
CA TRP A 106 -5.83 -14.55 11.62
C TRP A 106 -6.45 -14.54 13.00
N LEU A 107 -7.45 -13.68 13.19
CA LEU A 107 -8.23 -13.55 14.41
C LEU A 107 -9.67 -13.21 14.00
N SER A 108 -10.66 -13.83 14.66
CA SER A 108 -12.06 -13.46 14.53
C SER A 108 -12.62 -13.11 15.89
N GLU A 109 -12.99 -11.85 16.06
CA GLU A 109 -13.62 -11.35 17.29
C GLU A 109 -14.42 -10.08 16.97
N SER A 110 -15.43 -9.79 17.78
CA SER A 110 -16.18 -8.54 17.65
C SER A 110 -15.25 -7.34 17.84
N ASP A 111 -15.39 -6.34 16.98
CA ASP A 111 -14.62 -5.10 17.02
C ASP A 111 -15.54 -3.86 17.08
N LYS A 112 -14.94 -2.68 17.25
CA LYS A 112 -15.61 -1.37 17.22
C LYS A 112 -15.60 -0.73 15.83
N GLY A 113 -15.41 -1.54 14.77
CA GLY A 113 -15.29 -1.12 13.38
C GLY A 113 -13.90 -1.37 12.80
N MET A 114 -13.80 -1.22 11.48
CA MET A 114 -12.62 -1.54 10.66
C MET A 114 -11.29 -1.01 11.26
N TYR A 115 -11.26 0.22 11.74
CA TYR A 115 -10.02 0.81 12.26
C TYR A 115 -9.59 0.21 13.60
N ASP A 116 -10.53 -0.31 14.42
CA ASP A 116 -10.20 -1.08 15.63
C ASP A 116 -9.54 -2.41 15.26
N ALA A 117 -10.10 -3.13 14.29
CA ALA A 117 -9.51 -4.35 13.72
C ALA A 117 -8.10 -4.10 13.17
N ILE A 118 -7.90 -3.02 12.39
CA ILE A 118 -6.59 -2.64 11.86
C ILE A 118 -5.61 -2.33 13.00
N ASN A 119 -6.02 -1.57 14.03
CA ASN A 119 -5.16 -1.25 15.17
C ASN A 119 -4.73 -2.48 15.97
N LYS A 120 -5.64 -3.47 16.13
CA LYS A 120 -5.30 -4.77 16.74
C LYS A 120 -4.23 -5.48 15.90
N SER A 121 -4.41 -5.48 14.57
CA SER A 121 -3.46 -6.11 13.65
C SER A 121 -2.09 -5.43 13.65
N ILE A 122 -2.04 -4.09 13.72
CA ILE A 122 -0.77 -3.34 13.83
C ILE A 122 0.00 -3.74 15.09
N LYS A 123 -0.69 -3.97 16.22
CA LYS A 123 -0.04 -4.46 17.46
C LYS A 123 0.50 -5.89 17.33
N MET A 124 -0.09 -6.69 16.44
CA MET A 124 0.35 -8.06 16.14
C MET A 124 1.48 -8.10 15.12
N ALA A 125 1.66 -7.04 14.35
CA ALA A 125 2.61 -6.94 13.24
C ALA A 125 4.06 -7.10 13.71
N THR A 126 4.83 -7.91 13.00
CA THR A 126 6.26 -8.15 13.25
C THR A 126 7.15 -7.74 12.09
N GLY A 127 6.58 -7.39 10.94
CA GLY A 127 7.32 -6.91 9.78
C GLY A 127 7.87 -5.49 9.98
N ASP A 128 8.86 -5.14 9.19
CA ASP A 128 9.48 -3.81 9.20
C ASP A 128 8.56 -2.75 8.62
N ILE A 129 7.72 -3.16 7.68
CA ILE A 129 6.78 -2.33 6.93
C ILE A 129 5.36 -2.87 7.16
N VAL A 130 4.41 -1.97 7.32
CA VAL A 130 2.98 -2.31 7.43
C VAL A 130 2.21 -1.67 6.29
N GLY A 131 1.36 -2.46 5.64
CA GLY A 131 0.42 -2.02 4.61
C GLY A 131 -0.98 -2.59 4.87
N ILE A 132 -1.99 -2.00 4.24
CA ILE A 132 -3.39 -2.41 4.36
C ILE A 132 -3.90 -2.83 2.97
N LEU A 133 -4.60 -3.96 2.92
CA LEU A 133 -5.36 -4.41 1.75
C LEU A 133 -6.80 -4.65 2.18
N ASN A 134 -7.77 -4.01 1.55
CA ASN A 134 -9.17 -4.25 1.87
C ASN A 134 -9.60 -5.66 1.43
N ALA A 135 -10.64 -6.20 2.08
CA ALA A 135 -11.15 -7.55 1.84
C ALA A 135 -11.76 -7.77 0.44
N ASP A 136 -12.04 -6.69 -0.27
CA ASP A 136 -12.60 -6.67 -1.64
C ASP A 136 -11.57 -6.29 -2.72
N ASP A 137 -10.32 -5.98 -2.35
CA ASP A 137 -9.26 -5.54 -3.24
C ASP A 137 -8.22 -6.64 -3.51
N VAL A 138 -7.40 -6.45 -4.55
CA VAL A 138 -6.29 -7.36 -4.86
C VAL A 138 -5.01 -6.60 -5.19
N LEU A 139 -3.86 -7.19 -4.87
CA LEU A 139 -2.55 -6.68 -5.31
C LEU A 139 -2.43 -6.78 -6.83
N ALA A 140 -1.85 -5.75 -7.45
CA ALA A 140 -1.88 -5.58 -8.90
C ALA A 140 -1.06 -6.62 -9.67
N THR A 141 0.03 -7.13 -9.08
CA THR A 141 0.95 -8.12 -9.69
C THR A 141 1.50 -9.05 -8.61
N ASP A 142 2.16 -10.15 -9.02
CA ASP A 142 2.77 -11.10 -8.08
C ASP A 142 4.06 -10.59 -7.43
N ASP A 143 4.61 -9.45 -7.87
CA ASP A 143 5.81 -8.81 -7.35
C ASP A 143 5.53 -7.44 -6.72
N THR A 144 4.26 -7.10 -6.52
CA THR A 144 3.84 -5.80 -5.97
C THR A 144 4.52 -5.49 -4.64
N LEU A 145 4.50 -6.42 -3.68
CA LEU A 145 5.10 -6.21 -2.36
C LEU A 145 6.63 -6.11 -2.43
N ALA A 146 7.27 -6.88 -3.30
CA ALA A 146 8.72 -6.77 -3.52
C ALA A 146 9.13 -5.39 -4.06
N ARG A 147 8.35 -4.82 -4.98
CA ARG A 147 8.57 -3.46 -5.50
C ARG A 147 8.36 -2.40 -4.44
N ILE A 148 7.35 -2.57 -3.58
CA ILE A 148 7.13 -1.69 -2.44
C ILE A 148 8.31 -1.76 -1.47
N ALA A 149 8.77 -2.97 -1.09
CA ALA A 149 9.95 -3.14 -0.23
C ALA A 149 11.21 -2.46 -0.82
N ALA A 150 11.43 -2.63 -2.13
CA ALA A 150 12.54 -1.99 -2.84
C ALA A 150 12.47 -0.46 -2.80
N ALA A 151 11.26 0.13 -2.79
CA ALA A 151 11.08 1.58 -2.73
C ALA A 151 11.43 2.19 -1.35
N PHE A 152 11.55 1.39 -0.29
CA PHE A 152 12.04 1.82 1.01
C PHE A 152 13.57 1.91 1.08
N GLN A 153 14.27 1.30 0.12
CA GLN A 153 15.73 1.39 0.07
C GLN A 153 16.17 2.77 -0.46
N PRO A 154 17.24 3.36 0.08
CA PRO A 154 17.77 4.62 -0.41
C PRO A 154 18.34 4.41 -1.82
N SER A 155 17.57 4.74 -2.85
CA SER A 155 18.09 4.75 -4.21
C SER A 155 18.86 6.06 -4.46
N LYS A 156 20.00 5.97 -5.17
CA LYS A 156 20.77 7.16 -5.58
C LYS A 156 20.01 8.13 -6.49
N GLN A 157 18.74 7.85 -6.83
CA GLN A 157 17.93 8.59 -7.81
C GLN A 157 16.50 8.96 -7.37
N THR A 158 16.13 8.77 -6.10
CA THR A 158 14.81 9.24 -5.64
C THR A 158 14.80 10.75 -5.50
N THR A 159 14.04 11.43 -6.34
CA THR A 159 13.75 12.85 -6.19
C THR A 159 12.97 13.06 -4.89
N HIS A 160 13.69 13.46 -3.84
CA HIS A 160 13.11 13.78 -2.55
C HIS A 160 12.25 15.05 -2.66
N HIS A 161 10.97 14.94 -2.36
CA HIS A 161 10.06 16.08 -2.34
C HIS A 161 9.74 16.58 -0.93
N SER A 162 10.56 16.21 0.07
CA SER A 162 10.44 16.76 1.42
C SER A 162 11.55 17.78 1.67
N PRO A 163 11.24 19.06 1.94
CA PRO A 163 12.23 20.11 2.18
C PRO A 163 12.76 20.15 3.63
N THR A 164 12.42 19.17 4.49
CA THR A 164 12.76 19.23 5.92
C THR A 164 13.46 17.93 6.35
N PRO A 165 14.57 18.00 7.13
CA PRO A 165 15.19 16.81 7.72
C PRO A 165 14.21 16.12 8.66
N SER A 166 14.00 14.81 8.50
CA SER A 166 13.28 14.00 9.47
C SER A 166 14.16 13.83 10.73
N LEU A 167 13.52 13.61 11.88
CA LEU A 167 14.21 13.32 13.14
C LEU A 167 14.87 11.93 13.15
N LEU A 168 14.67 11.14 12.08
CA LEU A 168 15.34 9.87 11.79
C LEU A 168 16.53 10.12 10.86
N ASP A 169 17.45 9.18 10.80
CA ASP A 169 18.61 9.21 9.91
C ASP A 169 18.21 9.70 8.51
N SER A 170 18.92 10.70 8.00
CA SER A 170 18.55 11.43 6.78
C SER A 170 18.56 10.57 5.49
N SER A 171 18.90 9.28 5.59
CA SER A 171 18.98 8.32 4.48
C SER A 171 17.73 7.43 4.35
N THR A 172 16.93 7.22 5.41
CA THR A 172 15.85 6.25 5.40
C THR A 172 14.51 6.82 4.91
N ILE A 173 13.74 6.04 4.14
CA ILE A 173 12.36 6.33 3.74
C ILE A 173 11.43 5.81 4.82
N ASP A 174 10.54 6.65 5.35
CA ASP A 174 9.58 6.31 6.42
C ASP A 174 8.32 5.67 5.86
N CYS A 175 7.88 6.07 4.67
CA CYS A 175 6.68 5.56 4.02
C CYS A 175 6.77 5.61 2.49
N VAL A 176 6.01 4.72 1.85
CA VAL A 176 5.87 4.65 0.39
C VAL A 176 4.39 4.74 0.05
N TYR A 177 4.05 5.47 -1.00
CA TYR A 177 2.71 5.50 -1.58
C TYR A 177 2.78 5.36 -3.10
N ALA A 178 1.70 4.86 -3.70
CA ALA A 178 1.66 4.49 -5.10
C ALA A 178 0.31 4.81 -5.74
N ASP A 179 0.11 4.38 -6.97
CA ASP A 179 -1.15 4.51 -7.69
C ASP A 179 -2.08 3.31 -7.43
N ILE A 180 -3.38 3.53 -7.61
CA ILE A 180 -4.40 2.48 -7.59
C ILE A 180 -5.32 2.60 -8.79
N ARG A 181 -6.02 1.54 -9.13
CA ARG A 181 -7.06 1.58 -10.15
C ARG A 181 -8.34 0.89 -9.70
N PHE A 182 -9.46 1.33 -10.24
CA PHE A 182 -10.78 0.76 -9.96
C PHE A 182 -11.27 -0.05 -11.15
N VAL A 183 -11.86 -1.21 -10.86
CA VAL A 183 -12.52 -2.09 -11.83
C VAL A 183 -13.94 -2.38 -11.36
N ARG A 184 -14.84 -2.81 -12.26
CA ARG A 184 -16.24 -3.11 -11.88
C ARG A 184 -16.35 -4.46 -11.21
N GLU A 185 -15.89 -5.52 -11.88
CA GLU A 185 -16.17 -6.91 -11.54
C GLU A 185 -14.97 -7.81 -11.87
N GLY A 186 -14.92 -8.95 -11.27
CA GLY A 186 -13.97 -10.02 -11.53
C GLY A 186 -14.10 -11.10 -10.44
N GLU A 187 -14.24 -12.36 -10.84
CA GLU A 187 -14.44 -13.49 -9.93
C GLU A 187 -13.12 -14.10 -9.44
N SER A 188 -11.99 -13.73 -10.05
CA SER A 188 -10.68 -14.22 -9.69
C SER A 188 -9.64 -13.09 -9.70
N VAL A 189 -8.49 -13.34 -9.07
CA VAL A 189 -7.36 -12.40 -9.05
C VAL A 189 -6.94 -12.03 -10.47
N GLU A 190 -6.83 -13.00 -11.37
CA GLU A 190 -6.43 -12.76 -12.75
C GLU A 190 -7.46 -11.97 -13.53
N ALA A 191 -8.77 -12.27 -13.34
CA ALA A 191 -9.86 -11.52 -13.96
C ALA A 191 -9.85 -10.05 -13.52
N LEU A 192 -9.66 -9.78 -12.22
CA LEU A 192 -9.54 -8.42 -11.69
C LEU A 192 -8.31 -7.68 -12.22
N ARG A 193 -7.16 -8.36 -12.27
CA ARG A 193 -5.92 -7.80 -12.81
C ARG A 193 -6.02 -7.46 -14.30
N LYS A 194 -6.77 -8.23 -15.09
CA LYS A 194 -7.01 -8.00 -16.52
C LYS A 194 -8.21 -7.08 -16.81
N ALA A 195 -9.09 -6.85 -15.82
CA ALA A 195 -10.29 -6.06 -16.00
C ALA A 195 -9.97 -4.63 -16.45
N LYS A 196 -10.82 -4.10 -17.32
CA LYS A 196 -10.70 -2.72 -17.80
C LYS A 196 -10.86 -1.73 -16.65
N SER A 197 -9.89 -0.83 -16.52
CA SER A 197 -9.94 0.22 -15.52
C SER A 197 -11.11 1.18 -15.80
N VAL A 198 -11.98 1.36 -14.80
CA VAL A 198 -13.04 2.37 -14.80
C VAL A 198 -12.47 3.72 -14.40
N ARG A 199 -11.57 3.72 -13.42
CA ARG A 199 -10.91 4.92 -12.89
C ARG A 199 -9.48 4.55 -12.48
N TYR A 200 -8.56 5.48 -12.75
CA TYR A 200 -7.18 5.42 -12.29
C TYR A 200 -6.91 6.56 -11.32
N CYS A 201 -6.36 6.27 -10.16
CA CYS A 201 -5.97 7.27 -9.17
C CYS A 201 -4.45 7.29 -9.05
N SER A 202 -3.85 8.31 -9.68
CA SER A 202 -2.41 8.54 -9.56
C SER A 202 -2.11 9.52 -8.43
N ALA A 203 -1.14 9.18 -7.60
CA ALA A 203 -0.62 10.03 -6.54
C ALA A 203 0.57 10.91 -6.99
N ALA A 204 1.00 10.84 -8.25
CA ALA A 204 2.19 11.54 -8.78
C ALA A 204 2.20 13.06 -8.51
N LYS A 205 1.02 13.68 -8.58
CA LYS A 205 0.86 15.14 -8.39
C LYS A 205 0.44 15.51 -6.97
N TRP A 206 0.26 14.53 -6.10
CA TRP A 206 -0.11 14.81 -4.71
C TRP A 206 1.02 15.53 -3.98
N ARG A 207 0.67 16.44 -3.09
CA ARG A 207 1.60 17.20 -2.24
C ARG A 207 0.97 17.44 -0.87
N PRO A 208 1.74 17.51 0.23
CA PRO A 208 1.20 17.66 1.59
C PRO A 208 0.24 18.84 1.79
N TRP A 209 0.44 19.99 1.13
CA TRP A 209 -0.46 21.13 1.22
C TRP A 209 -1.89 20.83 0.75
N MET A 210 -2.07 19.76 -0.06
CA MET A 210 -3.37 19.35 -0.59
C MET A 210 -4.30 18.78 0.49
N PHE A 211 -3.79 18.43 1.67
CA PHE A 211 -4.63 18.06 2.81
C PHE A 211 -5.65 19.15 3.17
N ARG A 212 -5.35 20.43 2.96
CA ARG A 212 -6.31 21.53 3.15
C ARG A 212 -7.57 21.40 2.30
N PHE A 213 -7.50 20.65 1.23
CA PHE A 213 -8.61 20.31 0.34
C PHE A 213 -9.15 18.90 0.61
N ALA A 214 -8.75 18.28 1.71
CA ALA A 214 -9.03 16.89 2.02
C ALA A 214 -8.64 15.93 0.88
N ALA A 215 -7.54 16.23 0.20
CA ALA A 215 -6.93 15.36 -0.79
C ALA A 215 -5.73 14.63 -0.17
N MET A 216 -5.82 13.32 -0.11
CA MET A 216 -4.86 12.40 0.48
C MET A 216 -4.27 11.47 -0.60
N VAL A 217 -3.23 10.71 -0.27
CA VAL A 217 -2.76 9.63 -1.13
C VAL A 217 -3.75 8.46 -1.09
N PRO A 218 -3.77 7.56 -2.09
CA PRO A 218 -4.67 6.40 -2.02
C PRO A 218 -4.27 5.48 -0.87
N HIS A 219 -5.09 5.41 0.16
CA HIS A 219 -4.80 4.67 1.40
C HIS A 219 -4.36 3.22 1.20
N PRO A 220 -4.99 2.38 0.32
CA PRO A 220 -4.52 1.01 0.08
C PRO A 220 -3.14 0.91 -0.55
N SER A 221 -2.57 2.03 -1.03
CA SER A 221 -1.20 2.09 -1.56
C SER A 221 -0.19 2.68 -0.57
N PHE A 222 -0.63 3.01 0.66
CA PHE A 222 0.19 3.67 1.66
C PHE A 222 0.81 2.64 2.60
N TYR A 223 2.12 2.45 2.47
CA TYR A 223 2.94 1.54 3.28
C TYR A 223 3.86 2.34 4.18
N VAL A 224 3.97 1.94 5.44
CA VAL A 224 4.65 2.72 6.48
C VAL A 224 5.57 1.81 7.28
N ARG A 225 6.74 2.29 7.69
CA ARG A 225 7.57 1.58 8.66
C ARG A 225 6.80 1.36 9.97
N ARG A 226 6.84 0.14 10.50
CA ARG A 226 6.13 -0.24 11.74
C ARG A 226 6.46 0.69 12.91
N GLU A 227 7.73 1.10 13.05
CA GLU A 227 8.17 2.03 14.08
C GLU A 227 7.46 3.40 14.04
N CYS A 228 6.94 3.82 12.88
CA CYS A 228 6.14 5.05 12.80
C CYS A 228 4.81 4.92 13.53
N PHE A 229 4.16 3.74 13.48
CA PHE A 229 2.96 3.46 14.27
C PHE A 229 3.23 3.46 15.78
N GLU A 230 4.38 2.94 16.20
CA GLU A 230 4.78 2.93 17.60
C GLU A 230 5.00 4.36 18.12
N ARG A 231 5.61 5.21 17.30
CA ARG A 231 5.96 6.59 17.66
C ARG A 231 4.81 7.57 17.53
N LEU A 232 4.01 7.45 16.46
CA LEU A 232 2.97 8.41 16.10
C LEU A 232 1.55 7.92 16.42
N GLY A 233 1.40 6.66 16.84
CA GLY A 233 0.11 6.02 17.12
C GLY A 233 -0.60 5.50 15.87
N GLY A 234 -1.55 4.59 16.03
CA GLY A 234 -2.37 4.02 14.97
C GLY A 234 -3.52 4.91 14.50
N TYR A 235 -4.57 4.28 13.99
CA TYR A 235 -5.80 4.95 13.53
C TYR A 235 -6.60 5.47 14.71
N SER A 236 -7.08 6.71 14.62
CA SER A 236 -7.96 7.29 15.63
C SER A 236 -9.36 6.67 15.53
N LEU A 237 -9.88 6.17 16.64
CA LEU A 237 -11.24 5.62 16.72
C LEU A 237 -12.32 6.72 16.86
N ASP A 238 -11.92 7.99 16.95
CA ASP A 238 -12.83 9.12 16.96
C ASP A 238 -13.46 9.38 15.58
N TYR A 239 -12.87 8.84 14.50
CA TYR A 239 -13.35 8.96 13.12
C TYR A 239 -13.88 7.62 12.65
N ARG A 240 -15.13 7.63 12.21
CA ARG A 240 -15.80 6.41 11.76
C ARG A 240 -15.39 6.02 10.33
N ILE A 241 -15.20 7.02 9.47
CA ILE A 241 -14.96 6.82 8.02
C ILE A 241 -13.60 7.34 7.60
N CYS A 242 -13.13 8.42 8.21
CA CYS A 242 -11.95 9.18 7.75
C CYS A 242 -10.74 9.04 8.68
N ALA A 243 -10.59 7.93 9.42
CA ALA A 243 -9.40 7.74 10.25
C ALA A 243 -8.12 7.51 9.41
N ASP A 244 -8.27 7.04 8.18
CA ASP A 244 -7.20 6.98 7.18
C ASP A 244 -6.70 8.37 6.78
N PHE A 245 -7.63 9.30 6.50
CA PHE A 245 -7.29 10.70 6.23
C PHE A 245 -6.59 11.35 7.43
N GLU A 246 -7.09 11.14 8.64
CA GLU A 246 -6.48 11.67 9.87
C GLU A 246 -5.07 11.12 10.09
N LEU A 247 -4.87 9.81 9.91
CA LEU A 247 -3.57 9.18 10.04
C LEU A 247 -2.57 9.74 9.03
N GLU A 248 -2.93 9.80 7.75
CA GLU A 248 -2.05 10.34 6.71
C GLU A 248 -1.74 11.82 6.93
N LEU A 249 -2.72 12.62 7.40
CA LEU A 249 -2.54 14.02 7.78
C LEU A 249 -1.48 14.15 8.89
N ARG A 250 -1.61 13.35 9.94
CA ARG A 250 -0.69 13.30 11.08
C ARG A 250 0.71 12.88 10.65
N TYR A 251 0.83 11.88 9.78
CA TYR A 251 2.08 11.33 9.32
C TYR A 251 2.79 12.20 8.28
N LEU A 252 2.09 12.57 7.21
CA LEU A 252 2.70 13.23 6.05
C LEU A 252 2.75 14.76 6.18
N TYR A 253 1.78 15.37 6.87
CA TYR A 253 1.73 16.84 6.98
C TYR A 253 2.30 17.35 8.30
N LEU A 254 1.94 16.74 9.43
CA LEU A 254 2.36 17.21 10.75
C LEU A 254 3.75 16.66 11.13
N ALA A 255 3.92 15.33 11.12
CA ALA A 255 5.19 14.69 11.44
C ALA A 255 6.20 14.77 10.30
N LYS A 256 5.75 15.10 9.08
CA LYS A 256 6.59 15.26 7.87
C LYS A 256 7.45 14.03 7.59
N LEU A 257 6.85 12.84 7.72
CA LEU A 257 7.53 11.60 7.37
C LEU A 257 8.10 11.69 5.96
N LYS A 258 9.28 11.10 5.77
CA LYS A 258 9.94 11.03 4.49
C LYS A 258 9.27 10.00 3.60
N ALA A 259 8.51 10.49 2.63
CA ALA A 259 7.67 9.69 1.76
C ALA A 259 8.29 9.55 0.37
N ALA A 260 8.30 8.32 -0.17
CA ALA A 260 8.65 8.04 -1.56
C ALA A 260 7.38 7.70 -2.37
N TYR A 261 7.33 8.19 -3.60
CA TYR A 261 6.28 7.84 -4.55
C TYR A 261 6.76 6.75 -5.50
N LEU A 262 6.05 5.63 -5.51
CA LEU A 262 6.25 4.54 -6.48
C LEU A 262 5.29 4.77 -7.67
N PRO A 263 5.79 5.07 -8.88
CA PRO A 263 4.96 5.46 -10.03
C PRO A 263 4.28 4.25 -10.71
N GLU A 264 3.70 3.36 -9.92
CA GLU A 264 3.09 2.11 -10.35
C GLU A 264 1.73 1.90 -9.70
N CYS A 265 0.84 1.16 -10.37
CA CYS A 265 -0.40 0.69 -9.77
C CYS A 265 -0.11 -0.53 -8.89
N VAL A 266 -0.36 -0.42 -7.60
CA VAL A 266 -0.10 -1.49 -6.63
C VAL A 266 -1.36 -2.21 -6.17
N VAL A 267 -2.54 -1.59 -6.26
CA VAL A 267 -3.82 -2.19 -5.87
C VAL A 267 -4.88 -2.01 -6.94
N VAL A 268 -5.61 -3.07 -7.21
CA VAL A 268 -6.81 -3.09 -8.04
C VAL A 268 -8.02 -3.18 -7.11
N MET A 269 -8.79 -2.08 -7.07
CA MET A 269 -9.97 -1.95 -6.22
C MET A 269 -11.26 -2.30 -6.98
N ARG A 270 -12.17 -3.02 -6.32
CA ARG A 270 -13.54 -3.18 -6.83
C ARG A 270 -14.35 -1.91 -6.60
N MET A 271 -15.25 -1.61 -7.55
CA MET A 271 -16.26 -0.55 -7.37
C MET A 271 -17.39 -1.07 -6.47
N GLY A 272 -17.85 -0.27 -5.52
CA GLY A 272 -19.00 -0.60 -4.67
C GLY A 272 -18.72 -0.68 -3.17
N GLY A 273 -17.47 -0.47 -2.74
CA GLY A 273 -17.11 -0.46 -1.31
C GLY A 273 -17.80 0.66 -0.51
N ALA A 274 -17.69 0.59 0.83
CA ALA A 274 -18.38 1.46 1.79
C ALA A 274 -18.18 2.98 1.54
N SER A 275 -17.04 3.39 0.98
CA SER A 275 -16.74 4.80 0.65
C SER A 275 -17.46 5.31 -0.62
N THR A 276 -18.13 4.43 -1.39
CA THR A 276 -18.83 4.81 -2.63
C THR A 276 -20.35 4.79 -2.51
N ALA A 277 -20.89 4.59 -1.30
CA ALA A 277 -22.32 4.33 -1.02
C ALA A 277 -23.26 5.54 -1.16
N GLY A 278 -22.89 6.60 -1.91
CA GLY A 278 -23.82 7.66 -2.31
C GLY A 278 -23.52 9.05 -1.75
N TRP A 279 -24.41 10.04 -2.02
CA TRP A 279 -24.18 11.45 -1.69
C TRP A 279 -24.20 11.74 -0.17
N ARG A 280 -24.97 10.99 0.62
CA ARG A 280 -25.01 11.13 2.09
C ARG A 280 -23.67 10.76 2.71
N SER A 281 -23.06 9.68 2.26
CA SER A 281 -21.69 9.28 2.67
C SER A 281 -20.68 10.38 2.35
N ASN A 282 -20.75 11.00 1.17
CA ASN A 282 -19.84 12.10 0.81
C ASN A 282 -19.95 13.32 1.74
N VAL A 283 -21.16 13.65 2.23
CA VAL A 283 -21.33 14.75 3.19
C VAL A 283 -20.71 14.40 4.54
N GLU A 284 -20.89 13.18 5.01
CA GLU A 284 -20.31 12.70 6.26
C GLU A 284 -18.78 12.67 6.19
N ILE A 285 -18.22 12.11 5.13
CA ILE A 285 -16.77 12.12 4.83
C ILE A 285 -16.23 13.55 4.88
N ASN A 286 -16.83 14.50 4.16
CA ASN A 286 -16.35 15.88 4.14
C ASN A 286 -16.44 16.59 5.51
N ARG A 287 -17.42 16.24 6.34
CA ARG A 287 -17.52 16.75 7.70
C ARG A 287 -16.45 16.17 8.63
N GLU A 288 -16.20 14.87 8.51
CA GLU A 288 -15.12 14.23 9.28
C GLU A 288 -13.74 14.73 8.85
N ASP A 289 -13.48 14.88 7.54
CA ASP A 289 -12.25 15.50 7.04
C ASP A 289 -12.04 16.90 7.63
N LEU A 290 -13.09 17.74 7.62
CA LEU A 290 -13.02 19.07 8.21
C LEU A 290 -12.76 19.03 9.72
N ARG A 291 -13.39 18.08 10.43
CA ARG A 291 -13.18 17.88 11.87
C ARG A 291 -11.72 17.49 12.14
N ALA A 292 -11.15 16.57 11.36
CA ALA A 292 -9.76 16.17 11.49
C ALA A 292 -8.79 17.34 11.25
N LEU A 293 -9.00 18.13 10.19
CA LEU A 293 -8.18 19.31 9.92
C LEU A 293 -8.23 20.31 11.09
N ARG A 294 -9.43 20.60 11.62
CA ARG A 294 -9.60 21.52 12.75
C ARG A 294 -9.00 21.01 14.05
N ALA A 295 -9.14 19.72 14.34
CA ALA A 295 -8.54 19.08 15.52
C ALA A 295 -7.01 19.23 15.54
N HIS A 296 -6.39 19.26 14.37
CA HIS A 296 -4.95 19.46 14.20
C HIS A 296 -4.55 20.93 13.92
N GLY A 297 -5.45 21.89 14.12
CA GLY A 297 -5.14 23.32 13.95
C GLY A 297 -4.95 23.76 12.49
N ILE A 298 -5.39 22.96 11.52
CA ILE A 298 -5.27 23.29 10.10
C ILE A 298 -6.53 23.98 9.62
N TRP A 299 -6.37 25.22 9.17
CA TRP A 299 -7.49 25.96 8.63
C TRP A 299 -7.99 25.38 7.31
N SER A 300 -9.28 25.09 7.26
CA SER A 300 -10.04 24.70 6.06
C SER A 300 -11.54 24.99 6.26
N CYS A 301 -12.31 24.87 5.17
CA CYS A 301 -13.76 25.02 5.19
C CYS A 301 -14.41 24.06 4.17
N LEU A 302 -15.71 23.78 4.34
CA LEU A 302 -16.42 22.86 3.44
C LEU A 302 -16.30 23.24 1.95
N PRO A 303 -16.48 24.50 1.51
CA PRO A 303 -16.28 24.86 0.11
C PRO A 303 -14.89 24.47 -0.41
N LEU A 304 -13.85 24.66 0.40
CA LEU A 304 -12.48 24.30 0.04
C LEU A 304 -12.33 22.78 -0.12
N ILE A 305 -12.91 22.00 0.80
CA ILE A 305 -12.92 20.54 0.73
C ILE A 305 -13.67 20.03 -0.50
N TYR A 306 -14.77 20.68 -0.88
CA TYR A 306 -15.52 20.30 -2.09
C TYR A 306 -14.70 20.48 -3.37
N LEU A 307 -13.66 21.32 -3.39
CA LEU A 307 -12.76 21.43 -4.55
C LEU A 307 -12.00 20.13 -4.86
N LYS A 308 -11.86 19.20 -3.89
CA LYS A 308 -11.26 17.87 -4.16
C LYS A 308 -11.99 17.10 -5.26
N TYR A 309 -13.30 17.34 -5.44
CA TYR A 309 -14.07 16.67 -6.50
C TYR A 309 -13.69 17.16 -7.89
N LEU A 310 -13.20 18.40 -8.06
CA LEU A 310 -12.64 18.90 -9.32
C LEU A 310 -11.36 18.14 -9.68
N PHE A 311 -10.51 17.85 -8.68
CA PHE A 311 -9.31 17.01 -8.91
C PHE A 311 -9.68 15.58 -9.29
N LYS A 312 -10.78 15.02 -8.73
CA LYS A 312 -11.28 13.68 -9.08
C LYS A 312 -11.80 13.60 -10.52
N ILE A 313 -12.45 14.63 -11.03
CA ILE A 313 -12.94 14.70 -12.42
C ILE A 313 -11.77 14.58 -13.40
N TRP A 314 -10.63 15.20 -13.09
CA TRP A 314 -9.41 15.12 -13.90
C TRP A 314 -8.92 13.68 -14.08
N GLY A 315 -9.05 12.83 -13.06
CA GLY A 315 -8.70 11.40 -13.13
C GLY A 315 -9.61 10.56 -14.03
N PHE A 316 -10.82 11.02 -14.35
CA PHE A 316 -11.71 10.36 -15.33
C PHE A 316 -11.41 10.78 -16.78
N VAL A 317 -10.90 12.00 -16.98
CA VAL A 317 -10.62 12.57 -18.32
C VAL A 317 -9.29 12.05 -18.86
N PHE A 318 -8.28 11.94 -18.03
CA PHE A 318 -6.94 11.46 -18.41
C PHE A 318 -6.74 10.00 -17.99
N LYS A 319 -7.40 9.07 -18.71
CA LYS A 319 -7.12 7.64 -18.62
C LYS A 319 -5.70 7.40 -19.14
N ARG A 320 -4.74 7.07 -18.27
CA ARG A 320 -3.52 6.41 -18.72
C ARG A 320 -3.92 5.03 -19.25
N LYS A 321 -3.64 4.81 -20.55
CA LYS A 321 -3.78 3.50 -21.20
C LYS A 321 -2.81 2.51 -20.63
#